data_54990d9656ef2d729c217233d65b7f4e
#
_entry.id   54990d9656ef2d729c217233d65b7f4e
#
_cell.length_a   1.000
_cell.length_b   1.000
_cell.length_c   1.000
_cell.angle_alpha   90.00
_cell.angle_beta   90.00
_cell.angle_gamma   90.00
#
_symmetry.space_group_name_H-M   'P 1'
#
loop_
_entity.id
_entity.type
_entity.pdbx_description
1 polymer ?
#
loop_
_entity_poly.entity_id
_entity_poly.type
_entity_poly.pdbx_seq_one_letter_code
_entity_poly.pdbx_strand_id
1 'polypeptide(L)'
;MGFNFGSMRRVSALALAVIVSSACAAESDGQQSIRIGPHAFQVEVAATSQQRERGLMGRTRLPEHGGMLFVFDYAGRHCFWMRNTPLPLSIAFIDDAGRIVNLAEMQPHTDTLHCPASAIRYALEVPQGGFQQRGIGPGAQVDGLRQ
;
A
#
# COMPACT_ATOMS: atom_id res chain seq x y z
N MET A 1 63.93 17.47 -58.06
CA MET A 1 62.52 17.87 -57.98
C MET A 1 61.73 16.74 -57.36
N GLY A 2 61.50 16.77 -56.09
CA GLY A 2 60.81 15.73 -55.35
C GLY A 2 59.67 16.37 -54.56
N PHE A 3 58.44 16.03 -54.90
CA PHE A 3 57.27 16.45 -54.15
C PHE A 3 56.92 15.40 -53.11
N ASN A 4 56.98 15.86 -51.86
CA ASN A 4 56.70 15.07 -50.68
C ASN A 4 55.19 15.14 -50.37
N PHE A 5 54.48 14.00 -50.49
CA PHE A 5 53.06 13.93 -50.16
C PHE A 5 52.94 13.61 -48.65
N GLY A 6 52.50 14.59 -47.91
CA GLY A 6 52.19 14.49 -46.47
C GLY A 6 50.97 13.60 -46.22
N SER A 7 51.23 12.58 -45.43
CA SER A 7 50.22 11.65 -44.92
C SER A 7 49.27 12.32 -43.90
N MET A 8 48.04 12.49 -44.29
CA MET A 8 46.97 13.03 -43.43
C MET A 8 46.40 11.89 -42.55
N ARG A 9 46.84 11.85 -41.30
CA ARG A 9 46.28 10.94 -40.29
C ARG A 9 44.87 11.37 -39.94
N ARG A 10 43.87 10.56 -40.30
CA ARG A 10 42.48 10.69 -39.85
C ARG A 10 42.42 10.23 -38.41
N VAL A 11 42.14 11.17 -37.50
CA VAL A 11 41.79 10.88 -36.10
C VAL A 11 40.30 10.59 -36.10
N SER A 12 39.95 9.30 -35.91
CA SER A 12 38.56 8.90 -35.68
C SER A 12 38.23 9.17 -34.21
N ALA A 13 37.42 10.16 -33.99
CA ALA A 13 36.84 10.39 -32.66
C ALA A 13 35.67 9.38 -32.42
N LEU A 14 35.90 8.40 -31.55
CA LEU A 14 34.87 7.51 -31.04
C LEU A 14 34.01 8.32 -30.05
N ALA A 15 32.80 8.71 -30.45
CA ALA A 15 31.82 9.27 -29.55
C ALA A 15 31.20 8.12 -28.74
N LEU A 16 31.53 8.08 -27.44
CA LEU A 16 30.93 7.15 -26.50
C LEU A 16 29.56 7.71 -26.10
N ALA A 17 28.49 7.16 -26.68
CA ALA A 17 27.12 7.49 -26.30
C ALA A 17 26.79 6.83 -24.96
N VAL A 18 26.78 7.61 -23.88
CA VAL A 18 26.26 7.19 -22.56
C VAL A 18 24.75 7.15 -22.64
N ILE A 19 24.19 5.96 -22.76
CA ILE A 19 22.75 5.73 -22.63
C ILE A 19 22.41 5.79 -21.15
N VAL A 20 21.94 6.94 -20.66
CA VAL A 20 21.33 7.06 -19.35
C VAL A 20 19.95 6.39 -19.43
N SER A 21 19.88 5.11 -19.00
CA SER A 21 18.60 4.45 -18.77
C SER A 21 17.92 5.11 -17.57
N SER A 22 17.03 6.06 -17.87
CA SER A 22 16.08 6.57 -16.89
C SER A 22 15.08 5.44 -16.61
N ALA A 23 15.29 4.68 -15.52
CA ALA A 23 14.30 3.78 -15.00
C ALA A 23 13.14 4.66 -14.48
N CYS A 24 12.11 4.83 -15.31
CA CYS A 24 10.82 5.32 -14.87
C CYS A 24 10.28 4.29 -13.86
N ALA A 25 10.44 4.57 -12.56
CA ALA A 25 9.63 3.91 -11.55
C ALA A 25 8.18 4.29 -11.85
N ALA A 26 7.41 3.36 -12.41
CA ALA A 26 5.97 3.49 -12.51
C ALA A 26 5.44 3.56 -11.07
N GLU A 27 5.16 4.77 -10.58
CA GLU A 27 4.31 4.95 -9.42
C GLU A 27 2.97 4.35 -9.77
N SER A 28 2.69 3.15 -9.24
CA SER A 28 1.38 2.52 -9.38
C SER A 28 0.38 3.38 -8.63
N ASP A 29 -0.41 4.11 -9.39
CA ASP A 29 -1.46 4.99 -8.91
C ASP A 29 -2.35 4.21 -7.93
N GLY A 30 -2.33 4.60 -6.64
CA GLY A 30 -3.17 4.03 -5.59
C GLY A 30 -2.55 2.93 -4.70
N GLN A 31 -1.30 2.51 -4.90
CA GLN A 31 -0.64 1.57 -3.99
C GLN A 31 0.33 2.28 -3.04
N GLN A 32 0.35 1.83 -1.79
CA GLN A 32 1.23 2.35 -0.74
C GLN A 32 1.88 1.20 0.03
N SER A 33 3.15 1.37 0.41
CA SER A 33 3.81 0.47 1.34
C SER A 33 3.68 1.02 2.77
N ILE A 34 3.18 0.18 3.67
CA ILE A 34 3.12 0.48 5.11
C ILE A 34 3.86 -0.60 5.89
N ARG A 35 4.25 -0.32 7.13
CA ARG A 35 4.97 -1.26 7.98
C ARG A 35 4.34 -1.34 9.38
N ILE A 36 4.33 -2.55 9.94
CA ILE A 36 3.97 -2.80 11.34
C ILE A 36 5.08 -3.67 11.92
N GLY A 37 5.96 -3.07 12.72
CA GLY A 37 7.19 -3.71 13.16
C GLY A 37 8.05 -4.18 11.98
N PRO A 38 8.48 -5.47 11.90
CA PRO A 38 9.27 -5.98 10.79
C PRO A 38 8.46 -6.29 9.52
N HIS A 39 7.12 -6.25 9.59
CA HIS A 39 6.24 -6.69 8.50
C HIS A 39 5.86 -5.53 7.58
N ALA A 40 6.08 -5.70 6.27
CA ALA A 40 5.66 -4.77 5.25
C ALA A 40 4.37 -5.27 4.57
N PHE A 41 3.46 -4.32 4.26
CA PHE A 41 2.23 -4.57 3.52
C PHE A 41 2.15 -3.65 2.32
N GLN A 42 1.73 -4.19 1.17
CA GLN A 42 1.42 -3.41 -0.02
C GLN A 42 -0.09 -3.21 -0.07
N VAL A 43 -0.54 -1.97 0.13
CA VAL A 43 -1.97 -1.68 0.30
C VAL A 43 -2.49 -0.77 -0.79
N GLU A 44 -3.72 -1.03 -1.23
CA GLU A 44 -4.50 -0.07 -1.98
C GLU A 44 -5.05 0.98 -0.99
N VAL A 45 -5.13 2.24 -1.40
CA VAL A 45 -5.60 3.32 -0.53
C VAL A 45 -7.02 3.74 -0.91
N ALA A 46 -7.93 3.69 0.06
CA ALA A 46 -9.30 4.18 -0.05
C ALA A 46 -9.42 5.50 0.74
N ALA A 47 -9.22 6.64 0.07
CA ALA A 47 -9.23 7.96 0.68
C ALA A 47 -10.47 8.80 0.34
N THR A 48 -11.19 8.50 -0.74
CA THR A 48 -12.46 9.16 -1.06
C THR A 48 -13.65 8.42 -0.45
N SER A 49 -14.78 9.10 -0.24
CA SER A 49 -16.00 8.46 0.24
C SER A 49 -16.41 7.28 -0.63
N GLN A 50 -16.38 7.44 -1.96
CA GLN A 50 -16.71 6.38 -2.90
C GLN A 50 -15.78 5.17 -2.79
N GLN A 51 -14.46 5.39 -2.64
CA GLN A 51 -13.49 4.30 -2.46
C GLN A 51 -13.73 3.58 -1.14
N ARG A 52 -13.98 4.31 -0.04
CA ARG A 52 -14.28 3.73 1.27
C ARG A 52 -15.57 2.92 1.28
N GLU A 53 -16.64 3.43 0.63
CA GLU A 53 -17.92 2.71 0.51
C GLU A 53 -17.77 1.42 -0.28
N ARG A 54 -16.98 1.43 -1.37
CA ARG A 54 -16.73 0.25 -2.18
C ARG A 54 -15.83 -0.75 -1.44
N GLY A 55 -14.77 -0.27 -0.78
CA GLY A 55 -13.79 -1.13 -0.11
C GLY A 55 -13.36 -2.31 -0.97
N LEU A 56 -13.36 -3.50 -0.38
CA LEU A 56 -13.02 -4.77 -1.04
C LEU A 56 -14.24 -5.54 -1.60
N MET A 57 -15.40 -4.89 -1.75
CA MET A 57 -16.59 -5.52 -2.35
C MET A 57 -16.26 -6.13 -3.72
N GLY A 58 -16.72 -7.36 -3.93
CA GLY A 58 -16.54 -8.11 -5.18
C GLY A 58 -15.12 -8.66 -5.40
N ARG A 59 -14.17 -8.42 -4.51
CA ARG A 59 -12.83 -9.00 -4.59
C ARG A 59 -12.87 -10.47 -4.21
N THR A 60 -12.26 -11.31 -5.04
CA THR A 60 -12.20 -12.77 -4.81
C THR A 60 -10.84 -13.24 -4.27
N ARG A 61 -9.84 -12.36 -4.27
CA ARG A 61 -8.49 -12.65 -3.72
C ARG A 61 -7.75 -11.36 -3.37
N LEU A 62 -6.86 -11.47 -2.41
CA LEU A 62 -5.81 -10.49 -2.07
C LEU A 62 -4.47 -11.22 -2.01
N PRO A 63 -3.36 -10.54 -2.36
CA PRO A 63 -2.02 -11.07 -2.07
C PRO A 63 -1.83 -11.27 -0.55
N GLU A 64 -0.97 -12.21 -0.16
CA GLU A 64 -0.71 -12.52 1.27
C GLU A 64 -0.25 -11.30 2.07
N HIS A 65 0.57 -10.43 1.47
CA HIS A 65 1.03 -9.18 2.07
C HIS A 65 0.27 -7.95 1.53
N GLY A 66 -0.87 -8.19 0.89
CA GLY A 66 -1.73 -7.14 0.35
C GLY A 66 -2.86 -6.77 1.30
N GLY A 67 -3.50 -5.64 1.02
CA GLY A 67 -4.65 -5.18 1.78
C GLY A 67 -5.21 -3.88 1.25
N MET A 68 -6.13 -3.30 2.02
CA MET A 68 -6.66 -1.97 1.76
C MET A 68 -6.56 -1.10 3.00
N LEU A 69 -5.94 0.08 2.82
CA LEU A 69 -5.85 1.12 3.84
C LEU A 69 -6.95 2.15 3.60
N PHE A 70 -7.86 2.23 4.54
CA PHE A 70 -8.90 3.27 4.57
C PHE A 70 -8.35 4.48 5.30
N VAL A 71 -8.46 5.66 4.67
CA VAL A 71 -8.03 6.93 5.23
C VAL A 71 -9.25 7.82 5.39
N PHE A 72 -9.50 8.31 6.60
CA PHE A 72 -10.62 9.18 6.90
C PHE A 72 -10.19 10.63 7.03
N ASP A 73 -11.05 11.57 6.65
CA ASP A 73 -10.77 13.00 6.68
C ASP A 73 -10.65 13.53 8.12
N TYR A 74 -11.28 12.84 9.08
CA TYR A 74 -11.27 13.16 10.51
C TYR A 74 -11.27 11.89 11.35
N ALA A 75 -10.73 11.96 12.55
CA ALA A 75 -10.80 10.87 13.49
C ALA A 75 -12.23 10.71 14.03
N GLY A 76 -12.74 9.47 14.04
CA GLY A 76 -14.09 9.18 14.46
C GLY A 76 -14.34 7.69 14.68
N ARG A 77 -15.58 7.37 15.03
CA ARG A 77 -16.00 5.97 15.19
C ARG A 77 -16.50 5.42 13.85
N HIS A 78 -15.58 5.05 12.97
CA HIS A 78 -15.87 4.48 11.66
C HIS A 78 -16.03 2.96 11.78
N CYS A 79 -17.25 2.45 11.58
CA CYS A 79 -17.57 1.02 11.65
C CYS A 79 -17.58 0.40 10.24
N PHE A 80 -17.30 -0.90 10.15
CA PHE A 80 -17.18 -1.66 8.92
C PHE A 80 -18.14 -2.85 8.90
N TRP A 81 -18.55 -3.26 7.72
CA TRP A 81 -19.33 -4.46 7.44
C TRP A 81 -18.74 -5.23 6.28
N MET A 82 -19.21 -6.48 6.07
CA MET A 82 -18.72 -7.35 5.00
C MET A 82 -19.73 -7.57 3.88
N ARG A 83 -20.70 -6.67 3.73
CA ARG A 83 -21.70 -6.73 2.65
C ARG A 83 -21.00 -6.79 1.30
N ASN A 84 -21.42 -7.72 0.43
CA ASN A 84 -20.84 -7.93 -0.91
C ASN A 84 -19.33 -8.21 -0.94
N THR A 85 -18.72 -8.58 0.18
CA THR A 85 -17.30 -8.89 0.29
C THR A 85 -17.15 -10.40 0.51
N PRO A 86 -16.73 -11.16 -0.54
CA PRO A 86 -16.66 -12.63 -0.48
C PRO A 86 -15.40 -13.16 0.22
N LEU A 87 -14.43 -12.29 0.51
CA LEU A 87 -13.18 -12.65 1.20
C LEU A 87 -13.34 -12.59 2.72
N PRO A 88 -12.87 -13.60 3.48
CA PRO A 88 -12.69 -13.45 4.91
C PRO A 88 -11.51 -12.51 5.19
N LEU A 89 -11.70 -11.53 6.04
CA LEU A 89 -10.73 -10.46 6.31
C LEU A 89 -10.45 -10.31 7.81
N SER A 90 -9.26 -9.79 8.13
CA SER A 90 -8.94 -9.18 9.42
C SER A 90 -8.86 -7.68 9.24
N ILE A 91 -9.38 -6.91 10.19
CA ILE A 91 -9.29 -5.46 10.20
C ILE A 91 -8.51 -4.96 11.42
N ALA A 92 -7.60 -4.01 11.22
CA ALA A 92 -6.96 -3.23 12.26
C ALA A 92 -7.52 -1.81 12.25
N PHE A 93 -8.03 -1.37 13.39
CA PHE A 93 -8.47 -0.01 13.62
C PHE A 93 -7.29 0.82 14.17
N ILE A 94 -6.97 1.95 13.54
CA ILE A 94 -5.74 2.71 13.77
C ILE A 94 -6.10 4.16 14.10
N ASP A 95 -5.59 4.65 15.21
CA ASP A 95 -5.82 6.03 15.66
C ASP A 95 -5.03 7.06 14.83
N ASP A 96 -5.22 8.33 15.15
CA ASP A 96 -4.55 9.46 14.47
C ASP A 96 -3.02 9.48 14.70
N ALA A 97 -2.54 8.85 15.78
CA ALA A 97 -1.11 8.67 16.07
C ALA A 97 -0.50 7.45 15.37
N GLY A 98 -1.30 6.69 14.58
CA GLY A 98 -0.85 5.50 13.86
C GLY A 98 -0.75 4.25 14.74
N ARG A 99 -1.41 4.20 15.91
CA ARG A 99 -1.42 3.03 16.79
C ARG A 99 -2.67 2.19 16.55
N ILE A 100 -2.49 0.87 16.55
CA ILE A 100 -3.62 -0.06 16.50
C ILE A 100 -4.39 0.01 17.82
N VAL A 101 -5.67 0.36 17.73
CA VAL A 101 -6.59 0.44 18.86
C VAL A 101 -7.14 -0.95 19.21
N ASN A 102 -7.66 -1.64 18.20
CA ASN A 102 -8.18 -3.00 18.30
C ASN A 102 -8.17 -3.67 16.92
N LEU A 103 -8.37 -4.98 16.93
CA LEU A 103 -8.50 -5.84 15.75
C LEU A 103 -9.87 -6.52 15.76
N ALA A 104 -10.33 -6.94 14.58
CA ALA A 104 -11.49 -7.82 14.45
C ALA A 104 -11.30 -8.77 13.26
N GLU A 105 -11.87 -9.99 13.40
CA GLU A 105 -12.01 -10.94 12.31
C GLU A 105 -13.41 -10.79 11.70
N MET A 106 -13.49 -10.70 10.38
CA MET A 106 -14.70 -10.38 9.65
C MET A 106 -15.09 -11.50 8.69
N GLN A 107 -16.32 -12.00 8.84
CA GLN A 107 -16.84 -13.08 8.01
C GLN A 107 -17.45 -12.56 6.71
N PRO A 108 -17.22 -13.25 5.57
CA PRO A 108 -17.79 -12.85 4.28
C PRO A 108 -19.31 -12.66 4.31
N HIS A 109 -19.77 -11.69 3.52
CA HIS A 109 -21.20 -11.46 3.27
C HIS A 109 -22.07 -11.15 4.51
N THR A 110 -21.46 -10.71 5.62
CA THR A 110 -22.23 -10.35 6.83
C THR A 110 -22.48 -8.84 6.91
N ASP A 111 -23.61 -8.49 7.51
CA ASP A 111 -23.99 -7.10 7.84
C ASP A 111 -23.62 -6.71 9.28
N THR A 112 -22.95 -7.61 9.99
CA THR A 112 -22.45 -7.32 11.34
C THR A 112 -21.49 -6.14 11.30
N LEU A 113 -21.72 -5.16 12.18
CA LEU A 113 -20.85 -4.00 12.29
C LEU A 113 -19.66 -4.33 13.18
N HIS A 114 -18.47 -4.10 12.63
CA HIS A 114 -17.20 -4.14 13.35
C HIS A 114 -16.76 -2.71 13.60
N CYS A 115 -16.67 -2.33 14.87
CA CYS A 115 -16.42 -0.95 15.28
C CYS A 115 -15.12 -0.81 16.08
N PRO A 116 -14.44 0.35 15.97
CA PRO A 116 -13.28 0.64 16.78
C PRO A 116 -13.67 0.87 18.24
N ALA A 117 -12.76 0.53 19.17
CA ALA A 117 -12.91 0.77 20.60
C ALA A 117 -12.80 2.27 20.95
N SER A 118 -12.09 3.05 20.15
CA SER A 118 -11.96 4.51 20.27
C SER A 118 -11.95 5.17 18.89
N ALA A 119 -11.84 6.49 18.81
CA ALA A 119 -11.76 7.21 17.53
C ALA A 119 -10.52 6.78 16.72
N ILE A 120 -10.72 6.56 15.41
CA ILE A 120 -9.68 6.14 14.48
C ILE A 120 -9.61 7.12 13.29
N ARG A 121 -8.42 7.26 12.72
CA ARG A 121 -8.16 7.97 11.48
C ARG A 121 -7.97 7.03 10.30
N TYR A 122 -7.55 5.78 10.57
CA TYR A 122 -7.27 4.78 9.55
C TYR A 122 -7.83 3.42 9.94
N ALA A 123 -8.08 2.58 8.92
CA ALA A 123 -8.33 1.16 9.11
C ALA A 123 -7.57 0.38 8.04
N LEU A 124 -7.05 -0.79 8.40
CA LEU A 124 -6.31 -1.67 7.49
C LEU A 124 -7.01 -3.02 7.42
N GLU A 125 -7.50 -3.38 6.24
CA GLU A 125 -8.01 -4.72 5.93
C GLU A 125 -6.95 -5.57 5.25
N VAL A 126 -6.77 -6.80 5.72
CA VAL A 126 -5.84 -7.81 5.19
C VAL A 126 -6.54 -9.17 5.11
N PRO A 127 -5.98 -10.17 4.40
CA PRO A 127 -6.51 -11.54 4.46
C PRO A 127 -6.63 -12.04 5.90
N GLN A 128 -7.70 -12.80 6.19
CA GLN A 128 -8.01 -13.29 7.54
C GLN A 128 -6.82 -13.99 8.20
N GLY A 129 -6.62 -13.69 9.49
CA GLY A 129 -5.49 -14.19 10.28
C GLY A 129 -4.16 -13.47 10.02
N GLY A 130 -4.12 -12.52 9.08
CA GLY A 130 -2.87 -11.87 8.66
C GLY A 130 -2.15 -11.11 9.78
N PHE A 131 -2.87 -10.55 10.75
CA PHE A 131 -2.28 -9.91 11.93
C PHE A 131 -1.81 -10.95 12.95
N GLN A 132 -2.65 -11.93 13.27
CA GLN A 132 -2.35 -12.96 14.26
C GLN A 132 -1.10 -13.77 13.92
N GLN A 133 -0.98 -14.19 12.65
CA GLN A 133 0.18 -14.95 12.14
C GLN A 133 1.50 -14.19 12.28
N ARG A 134 1.44 -12.86 12.34
CA ARG A 134 2.59 -11.95 12.46
C ARG A 134 2.80 -11.41 13.88
N GLY A 135 2.00 -11.87 14.85
CA GLY A 135 2.07 -11.37 16.22
C GLY A 135 1.71 -9.88 16.37
N ILE A 136 0.95 -9.34 15.41
CA ILE A 136 0.50 -7.94 15.42
C ILE A 136 -0.76 -7.83 16.27
N GLY A 137 -0.76 -6.91 17.21
CA GLY A 137 -1.87 -6.69 18.15
C GLY A 137 -2.10 -5.21 18.48
N PRO A 138 -3.09 -4.93 19.36
CA PRO A 138 -3.33 -3.58 19.86
C PRO A 138 -2.07 -2.95 20.45
N GLY A 139 -1.89 -1.64 20.23
CA GLY A 139 -0.72 -0.88 20.65
C GLY A 139 0.45 -0.88 19.65
N ALA A 140 0.43 -1.76 18.63
CA ALA A 140 1.44 -1.77 17.59
C ALA A 140 1.41 -0.47 16.77
N GLN A 141 2.60 0.03 16.42
CA GLN A 141 2.76 1.23 15.59
C GLN A 141 2.73 0.85 14.11
N VAL A 142 1.97 1.62 13.34
CA VAL A 142 1.89 1.53 11.88
C VAL A 142 2.66 2.71 11.28
N ASP A 143 3.68 2.41 10.50
CA ASP A 143 4.52 3.40 9.84
C ASP A 143 4.17 3.51 8.34
N GLY A 144 4.42 4.69 7.77
CA GLY A 144 4.16 4.94 6.35
C GLY A 144 2.73 5.38 6.06
N LEU A 145 1.92 5.69 7.07
CA LEU A 145 0.60 6.29 6.89
C LEU A 145 0.76 7.70 6.30
N ARG A 146 0.06 7.97 5.20
CA ARG A 146 0.00 9.32 4.61
C ARG A 146 -1.18 10.07 5.22
N GLN A 147 -0.92 11.31 5.62
CA GLN A 147 -1.96 12.25 6.04
C GLN A 147 -2.65 12.86 4.84
#